data_6af49b2cd78d368a4f63255b6dabacd6
#
_entry.id   6af49b2cd78d368a4f63255b6dabacd6
#
_cell.length_a   1.000
_cell.length_b   1.000
_cell.length_c   1.000
_cell.angle_alpha   90.00
_cell.angle_beta   90.00
_cell.angle_gamma   90.00
#
_symmetry.space_group_name_H-M   'P 1'
#
loop_
_entity.id
_entity.type
_entity.pdbx_description
1 polymer ?
#
loop_
_entity_poly.entity_id
_entity_poly.type
_entity_poly.pdbx_seq_one_letter_code
_entity_poly.pdbx_strand_id
1 'polypeptide(L)'
;MGWEALGLWGEDAARIEKLAGGVANDVWSVRVGGKLAVGRLGQRSDADLAWEAGLLQHLDRQGLAAPVPVLTIDGRLFAGGLMVMTFVEGGPPKTEEDWRRVADTLRQLHRVTEGWPQRPGWRSSTDLLTADTGTRIDLTAMPPEAVVRCRAAWARLAGRETRVVHGDPNPRNIRLTAERVALIDWDEAHVDVPDLDLGALPHGAAGLEATARDIAAQASAAWEAAVCWKDDYAVKRLAEVRAV
;
A
#
# COMPACT_ATOMS: atom_id res chain seq x y z
N MET A 1 -0.03 16.95 -18.47
CA MET A 1 -1.46 16.65 -18.28
C MET A 1 -1.73 16.63 -16.79
N GLY A 2 -2.89 17.02 -16.36
CA GLY A 2 -3.30 17.12 -14.97
C GLY A 2 -4.78 16.73 -14.86
N TRP A 3 -5.54 17.46 -14.06
CA TRP A 3 -6.96 17.18 -13.87
C TRP A 3 -7.83 17.38 -15.11
N GLU A 4 -7.35 18.04 -16.15
CA GLU A 4 -8.02 18.13 -17.47
C GLU A 4 -8.21 16.75 -18.11
N ALA A 5 -7.42 15.74 -17.74
CA ALA A 5 -7.64 14.36 -18.17
C ALA A 5 -8.96 13.75 -17.65
N LEU A 6 -9.57 14.33 -16.60
CA LEU A 6 -10.82 13.82 -16.02
C LEU A 6 -11.96 13.77 -17.04
N GLY A 7 -11.98 14.69 -18.02
CA GLY A 7 -12.95 14.68 -19.11
C GLY A 7 -12.97 13.40 -19.97
N LEU A 8 -11.91 12.56 -19.89
CA LEU A 8 -11.86 11.26 -20.57
C LEU A 8 -12.80 10.22 -19.94
N TRP A 9 -13.31 10.46 -18.74
CA TRP A 9 -14.30 9.60 -18.08
C TRP A 9 -15.75 10.00 -18.35
N GLY A 10 -16.00 11.11 -19.05
CA GLY A 10 -17.34 11.56 -19.45
C GLY A 10 -17.47 13.08 -19.39
N GLU A 11 -18.46 13.61 -20.12
CA GLU A 11 -18.74 15.05 -20.13
C GLU A 11 -19.25 15.55 -18.77
N ASP A 12 -19.87 14.67 -17.97
CA ASP A 12 -20.33 14.93 -16.61
C ASP A 12 -19.25 14.74 -15.53
N ALA A 13 -18.04 14.31 -15.93
CA ALA A 13 -16.96 14.07 -15.01
C ALA A 13 -16.46 15.37 -14.38
N ALA A 14 -16.58 15.48 -13.05
CA ALA A 14 -16.25 16.71 -12.33
C ALA A 14 -15.64 16.40 -10.95
N ARG A 15 -14.70 17.23 -10.54
CA ARG A 15 -14.20 17.24 -9.15
C ARG A 15 -15.28 17.79 -8.22
N ILE A 16 -15.41 17.20 -7.03
CA ILE A 16 -16.36 17.61 -6.00
C ILE A 16 -15.62 18.24 -4.83
N GLU A 17 -14.81 17.46 -4.13
CA GLU A 17 -14.13 17.88 -2.91
C GLU A 17 -12.74 17.26 -2.84
N LYS A 18 -11.76 18.03 -2.34
CA LYS A 18 -10.43 17.53 -2.08
C LYS A 18 -10.46 16.63 -0.84
N LEU A 19 -10.00 15.40 -1.00
CA LEU A 19 -9.93 14.45 0.11
C LEU A 19 -8.63 14.66 0.91
N ALA A 20 -8.76 14.59 2.24
CA ALA A 20 -7.60 14.62 3.13
C ALA A 20 -6.83 13.30 3.00
N GLY A 21 -5.53 13.38 2.81
CA GLY A 21 -4.61 12.23 2.70
C GLY A 21 -3.79 12.28 1.42
N GLY A 22 -2.64 11.64 1.45
CA GLY A 22 -1.73 11.57 0.31
C GLY A 22 -0.76 12.74 0.22
N VAL A 23 0.42 12.54 0.81
CA VAL A 23 1.56 13.48 0.64
C VAL A 23 2.07 13.45 -0.81
N ALA A 24 1.90 12.31 -1.48
CA ALA A 24 2.44 12.05 -2.82
C ALA A 24 1.44 12.30 -3.96
N ASN A 25 0.13 12.31 -3.70
CA ASN A 25 -0.91 12.41 -4.72
C ASN A 25 -1.92 13.51 -4.39
N ASP A 26 -2.47 14.13 -5.43
CA ASP A 26 -3.64 15.01 -5.31
C ASP A 26 -4.92 14.16 -5.47
N VAL A 27 -5.68 14.00 -4.37
CA VAL A 27 -6.82 13.08 -4.28
C VAL A 27 -8.12 13.86 -4.10
N TRP A 28 -9.09 13.59 -4.95
CA TRP A 28 -10.40 14.23 -4.93
C TRP A 28 -11.53 13.22 -5.02
N SER A 29 -12.62 13.49 -4.32
CA SER A 29 -13.89 12.91 -4.72
C SER A 29 -14.33 13.52 -6.05
N VAL A 30 -14.78 12.66 -6.96
CA VAL A 30 -15.20 13.05 -8.31
C VAL A 30 -16.57 12.45 -8.62
N ARG A 31 -17.28 13.06 -9.56
CA ARG A 31 -18.49 12.46 -10.16
C ARG A 31 -18.14 11.94 -11.54
N VAL A 32 -18.57 10.72 -11.84
CA VAL A 32 -18.42 10.09 -13.16
C VAL A 32 -19.66 9.25 -13.45
N GLY A 33 -20.35 9.49 -14.56
CA GLY A 33 -21.59 8.80 -14.92
C GLY A 33 -22.65 8.91 -13.82
N GLY A 34 -22.77 10.08 -13.18
CA GLY A 34 -23.69 10.34 -12.07
C GLY A 34 -23.30 9.69 -10.72
N LYS A 35 -22.23 8.90 -10.66
CA LYS A 35 -21.79 8.18 -9.44
C LYS A 35 -20.62 8.88 -8.76
N LEU A 36 -20.53 8.71 -7.44
CA LEU A 36 -19.39 9.14 -6.64
C LEU A 36 -18.21 8.19 -6.89
N ALA A 37 -17.04 8.75 -7.13
CA ALA A 37 -15.79 8.04 -7.34
C ALA A 37 -14.62 8.81 -6.69
N VAL A 38 -13.43 8.25 -6.71
CA VAL A 38 -12.19 8.90 -6.24
C VAL A 38 -11.24 9.03 -7.41
N GLY A 39 -10.82 10.25 -7.70
CA GLY A 39 -9.74 10.54 -8.64
C GLY A 39 -8.43 10.75 -7.87
N ARG A 40 -7.38 10.08 -8.30
CA ARG A 40 -6.02 10.23 -7.75
C ARG A 40 -5.07 10.59 -8.88
N LEU A 41 -4.52 11.80 -8.80
CA LEU A 41 -3.52 12.34 -9.72
C LEU A 41 -2.15 12.33 -9.06
N GLY A 42 -1.16 11.72 -9.71
CA GLY A 42 0.21 11.65 -9.23
C GLY A 42 1.24 11.59 -10.35
N GLN A 43 2.52 11.59 -9.98
CA GLN A 43 3.65 11.51 -10.91
C GLN A 43 4.22 10.08 -11.01
N ARG A 44 3.33 9.11 -11.18
CA ARG A 44 3.71 7.70 -11.30
C ARG A 44 3.85 7.32 -12.77
N SER A 45 4.74 6.37 -13.06
CA SER A 45 4.88 5.85 -14.42
C SER A 45 3.64 5.06 -14.84
N ASP A 46 3.39 4.97 -16.15
CA ASP A 46 2.30 4.16 -16.68
C ASP A 46 2.44 2.67 -16.30
N ALA A 47 3.67 2.17 -16.22
CA ALA A 47 3.93 0.79 -15.79
C ALA A 47 3.52 0.55 -14.32
N ASP A 48 3.77 1.53 -13.45
CA ASP A 48 3.38 1.49 -12.04
C ASP A 48 1.86 1.57 -11.88
N LEU A 49 1.21 2.49 -12.61
CA LEU A 49 -0.26 2.62 -12.64
C LEU A 49 -0.92 1.35 -13.20
N ALA A 50 -0.36 0.75 -14.24
CA ALA A 50 -0.87 -0.48 -14.84
C ALA A 50 -0.78 -1.66 -13.86
N TRP A 51 0.32 -1.76 -13.10
CA TRP A 51 0.49 -2.80 -12.08
C TRP A 51 -0.59 -2.68 -11.00
N GLU A 52 -0.79 -1.48 -10.44
CA GLU A 52 -1.82 -1.25 -9.42
C GLU A 52 -3.22 -1.48 -9.96
N ALA A 53 -3.55 -0.94 -11.13
CA ALA A 53 -4.87 -1.13 -11.74
C ALA A 53 -5.16 -2.62 -12.01
N GLY A 54 -4.16 -3.37 -12.49
CA GLY A 54 -4.25 -4.81 -12.69
C GLY A 54 -4.47 -5.57 -11.37
N LEU A 55 -3.77 -5.19 -10.31
CA LEU A 55 -3.94 -5.72 -8.97
C LEU A 55 -5.37 -5.49 -8.47
N LEU A 56 -5.86 -4.26 -8.50
CA LEU A 56 -7.19 -3.90 -7.99
C LEU A 56 -8.31 -4.64 -8.74
N GLN A 57 -8.18 -4.79 -10.06
CA GLN A 57 -9.11 -5.61 -10.85
C GLN A 57 -9.03 -7.11 -10.51
N HIS A 58 -7.83 -7.60 -10.19
CA HIS A 58 -7.65 -8.99 -9.75
C HIS A 58 -8.32 -9.21 -8.40
N LEU A 59 -8.10 -8.34 -7.43
CA LEU A 59 -8.68 -8.42 -6.10
C LEU A 59 -10.21 -8.42 -6.13
N ASP A 60 -10.81 -7.54 -6.95
CA ASP A 60 -12.26 -7.49 -7.16
C ASP A 60 -12.80 -8.83 -7.70
N ARG A 61 -12.15 -9.40 -8.71
CA ARG A 61 -12.52 -10.73 -9.24
C ARG A 61 -12.38 -11.85 -8.21
N GLN A 62 -11.49 -11.72 -7.24
CA GLN A 62 -11.32 -12.66 -6.13
C GLN A 62 -12.26 -12.37 -4.95
N GLY A 63 -13.15 -11.38 -5.07
CA GLY A 63 -14.12 -11.00 -4.03
C GLY A 63 -13.53 -10.25 -2.86
N LEU A 64 -12.31 -9.71 -3.00
CA LEU A 64 -11.68 -8.88 -2.01
C LEU A 64 -12.02 -7.42 -2.27
N ALA A 65 -12.62 -6.75 -1.28
CA ALA A 65 -13.08 -5.38 -1.45
C ALA A 65 -11.90 -4.39 -1.48
N ALA A 66 -11.80 -3.67 -2.60
CA ALA A 66 -10.83 -2.62 -2.85
C ALA A 66 -11.44 -1.58 -3.80
N PRO A 67 -10.86 -0.37 -3.94
CA PRO A 67 -11.29 0.56 -4.97
C PRO A 67 -10.97 -0.01 -6.36
N VAL A 68 -11.97 -0.12 -7.22
CA VAL A 68 -11.82 -0.67 -8.57
C VAL A 68 -11.63 0.46 -9.57
N PRO A 69 -10.64 0.41 -10.48
CA PRO A 69 -10.48 1.42 -11.52
C PRO A 69 -11.72 1.53 -12.41
N VAL A 70 -12.20 2.75 -12.60
CA VAL A 70 -13.28 3.10 -13.52
C VAL A 70 -12.66 3.38 -14.89
N LEU A 71 -13.15 2.71 -15.93
CA LEU A 71 -12.61 2.91 -17.27
C LEU A 71 -12.95 4.30 -17.84
N THR A 72 -12.03 4.87 -18.59
CA THR A 72 -12.32 6.00 -19.47
C THR A 72 -13.32 5.60 -20.56
N ILE A 73 -13.88 6.56 -21.28
CA ILE A 73 -14.80 6.30 -22.41
C ILE A 73 -14.14 5.41 -23.48
N ASP A 74 -12.83 5.59 -23.71
CA ASP A 74 -12.06 4.79 -24.67
C ASP A 74 -11.43 3.51 -24.06
N GLY A 75 -11.85 3.11 -22.84
CA GLY A 75 -11.52 1.83 -22.21
C GLY A 75 -10.18 1.75 -21.48
N ARG A 76 -9.50 2.89 -21.23
CA ARG A 76 -8.25 2.90 -20.44
C ARG A 76 -8.53 2.90 -18.94
N LEU A 77 -7.60 2.35 -18.15
CA LEU A 77 -7.68 2.30 -16.68
C LEU A 77 -7.18 3.59 -16.01
N PHE A 78 -6.34 4.36 -16.72
CA PHE A 78 -5.78 5.63 -16.27
C PHE A 78 -5.39 6.49 -17.47
N ALA A 79 -5.16 7.78 -17.26
CA ALA A 79 -4.73 8.72 -18.30
C ALA A 79 -3.93 9.87 -17.69
N GLY A 80 -2.71 10.11 -18.19
CA GLY A 80 -1.89 11.27 -17.81
C GLY A 80 -1.60 11.36 -16.31
N GLY A 81 -1.38 10.24 -15.65
CA GLY A 81 -1.12 10.17 -14.21
C GLY A 81 -2.40 10.16 -13.34
N LEU A 82 -3.58 10.33 -13.95
CA LEU A 82 -4.87 10.27 -13.26
C LEU A 82 -5.46 8.86 -13.35
N MET A 83 -5.83 8.30 -12.20
CA MET A 83 -6.67 7.09 -12.08
C MET A 83 -7.95 7.47 -11.35
N VAL A 84 -9.09 7.08 -11.90
CA VAL A 84 -10.39 7.19 -11.23
C VAL A 84 -10.81 5.81 -10.76
N MET A 85 -11.25 5.72 -9.51
CA MET A 85 -11.61 4.46 -8.86
C MET A 85 -12.97 4.58 -8.18
N THR A 86 -13.64 3.46 -7.98
CA THR A 86 -14.89 3.41 -7.23
C THR A 86 -14.70 3.98 -5.82
N PHE A 87 -15.69 4.73 -5.35
CA PHE A 87 -15.73 5.17 -3.96
C PHE A 87 -16.03 3.98 -3.04
N VAL A 88 -15.25 3.84 -1.98
CA VAL A 88 -15.41 2.76 -1.01
C VAL A 88 -15.97 3.33 0.29
N GLU A 89 -17.19 2.92 0.62
CA GLU A 89 -17.86 3.31 1.87
C GLU A 89 -17.37 2.51 3.07
N GLY A 90 -17.52 3.07 4.26
CA GLY A 90 -17.20 2.44 5.52
C GLY A 90 -16.42 3.34 6.46
N GLY A 91 -16.22 2.88 7.68
CA GLY A 91 -15.44 3.56 8.71
C GLY A 91 -14.14 2.83 9.04
N PRO A 92 -13.24 3.46 9.80
CA PRO A 92 -12.02 2.81 10.27
C PRO A 92 -12.34 1.72 11.33
N PRO A 93 -11.44 0.74 11.53
CA PRO A 93 -11.56 -0.24 12.61
C PRO A 93 -11.50 0.44 13.98
N LYS A 94 -12.34 -0.02 14.92
CA LYS A 94 -12.47 0.57 16.26
C LYS A 94 -12.28 -0.46 17.36
N THR A 95 -12.60 -1.72 17.11
CA THR A 95 -12.60 -2.80 18.08
C THR A 95 -11.52 -3.84 17.75
N GLU A 96 -11.20 -4.69 18.71
CA GLU A 96 -10.31 -5.83 18.49
C GLU A 96 -10.86 -6.79 17.44
N GLU A 97 -12.18 -6.98 17.41
CA GLU A 97 -12.85 -7.80 16.40
C GLU A 97 -12.72 -7.19 15.00
N ASP A 98 -12.85 -5.87 14.86
CA ASP A 98 -12.59 -5.20 13.58
C ASP A 98 -11.18 -5.50 13.08
N TRP A 99 -10.19 -5.43 13.95
CA TRP A 99 -8.79 -5.70 13.59
C TRP A 99 -8.53 -7.17 13.24
N ARG A 100 -9.24 -8.13 13.87
CA ARG A 100 -9.18 -9.53 13.43
C ARG A 100 -9.73 -9.69 12.01
N ARG A 101 -10.85 -9.05 11.70
CA ARG A 101 -11.42 -9.03 10.33
C ARG A 101 -10.43 -8.41 9.32
N VAL A 102 -9.72 -7.34 9.70
CA VAL A 102 -8.65 -6.76 8.88
C VAL A 102 -7.53 -7.76 8.65
N ALA A 103 -7.06 -8.44 9.69
CA ALA A 103 -6.03 -9.47 9.57
C ALA A 103 -6.44 -10.60 8.62
N ASP A 104 -7.70 -11.04 8.68
CA ASP A 104 -8.22 -12.07 7.78
C ASP A 104 -8.31 -11.59 6.33
N THR A 105 -8.65 -10.31 6.11
CA THR A 105 -8.65 -9.69 4.79
C THR A 105 -7.23 -9.60 4.21
N LEU A 106 -6.23 -9.22 5.01
CA LEU A 106 -4.83 -9.21 4.59
C LEU A 106 -4.34 -10.63 4.25
N ARG A 107 -4.70 -11.63 5.05
CA ARG A 107 -4.38 -13.04 4.71
C ARG A 107 -5.05 -13.48 3.40
N GLN A 108 -6.27 -13.02 3.11
CA GLN A 108 -6.90 -13.28 1.84
C GLN A 108 -6.14 -12.60 0.69
N LEU A 109 -5.76 -11.32 0.85
CA LEU A 109 -4.88 -10.61 -0.09
C LEU A 109 -3.63 -11.44 -0.42
N HIS A 110 -2.91 -11.86 0.62
CA HIS A 110 -1.68 -12.64 0.47
C HIS A 110 -1.92 -13.97 -0.27
N ARG A 111 -3.03 -14.67 0.00
CA ARG A 111 -3.36 -15.94 -0.69
C ARG A 111 -3.65 -15.73 -2.19
N VAL A 112 -4.46 -14.71 -2.52
CA VAL A 112 -4.90 -14.52 -3.91
C VAL A 112 -3.84 -13.87 -4.79
N THR A 113 -2.73 -13.42 -4.21
CA THR A 113 -1.61 -12.79 -4.93
C THR A 113 -0.35 -13.65 -4.96
N GLU A 114 -0.50 -14.97 -4.81
CA GLU A 114 0.60 -15.90 -5.00
C GLU A 114 1.20 -15.77 -6.41
N GLY A 115 2.53 -15.62 -6.50
CA GLY A 115 3.22 -15.45 -7.76
C GLY A 115 2.95 -14.13 -8.48
N TRP A 116 2.32 -13.15 -7.83
CA TRP A 116 2.12 -11.83 -8.44
C TRP A 116 3.48 -11.17 -8.75
N PRO A 117 3.65 -10.53 -9.92
CA PRO A 117 4.91 -9.90 -10.27
C PRO A 117 5.21 -8.68 -9.39
N GLN A 118 6.50 -8.43 -9.13
CA GLN A 118 6.92 -7.24 -8.40
C GLN A 118 6.48 -5.97 -9.14
N ARG A 119 6.09 -4.98 -8.37
CA ARG A 119 5.75 -3.64 -8.86
C ARG A 119 6.96 -3.00 -9.54
N PRO A 120 6.80 -2.41 -10.74
CA PRO A 120 7.91 -1.84 -11.50
C PRO A 120 8.72 -0.82 -10.69
N GLY A 121 10.03 -1.04 -10.62
CA GLY A 121 10.95 -0.21 -9.86
C GLY A 121 11.01 -0.49 -8.36
N TRP A 122 10.09 -1.27 -7.81
CA TRP A 122 10.09 -1.65 -6.39
C TRP A 122 10.99 -2.86 -6.12
N ARG A 123 11.40 -2.96 -4.87
CA ARG A 123 12.13 -4.10 -4.33
C ARG A 123 11.48 -4.54 -3.03
N SER A 124 11.58 -5.83 -2.72
CA SER A 124 11.21 -6.34 -1.41
C SER A 124 12.27 -5.97 -0.36
N SER A 125 11.90 -6.06 0.90
CA SER A 125 12.83 -5.93 2.02
C SER A 125 13.99 -6.93 1.91
N THR A 126 13.74 -8.12 1.39
CA THR A 126 14.77 -9.15 1.19
C THR A 126 15.66 -8.88 -0.04
N ASP A 127 15.17 -8.21 -1.09
CA ASP A 127 16.01 -7.75 -2.20
C ASP A 127 17.02 -6.70 -1.73
N LEU A 128 16.64 -5.85 -0.78
CA LEU A 128 17.48 -4.80 -0.20
C LEU A 128 18.60 -5.33 0.72
N LEU A 129 18.69 -6.63 0.93
CA LEU A 129 19.86 -7.25 1.55
C LEU A 129 21.12 -7.10 0.68
N THR A 130 20.96 -7.07 -0.66
CA THR A 130 22.05 -6.98 -1.62
C THR A 130 21.96 -5.76 -2.55
N ALA A 131 20.78 -5.16 -2.67
CA ALA A 131 20.57 -3.94 -3.45
C ALA A 131 20.60 -2.70 -2.51
N ASP A 132 21.05 -1.58 -3.06
CA ASP A 132 21.12 -0.31 -2.31
C ASP A 132 19.95 0.62 -2.61
N THR A 133 19.21 0.38 -3.69
CA THR A 133 18.12 1.26 -4.13
C THR A 133 16.87 0.49 -4.54
N GLY A 134 15.74 1.10 -4.32
CA GLY A 134 14.42 0.73 -4.84
C GLY A 134 13.61 2.00 -5.08
N THR A 135 12.39 1.93 -5.60
CA THR A 135 11.61 3.11 -6.04
C THR A 135 11.58 4.26 -5.01
N ARG A 136 11.42 3.94 -3.73
CA ARG A 136 11.33 4.94 -2.65
C ARG A 136 12.47 4.86 -1.65
N ILE A 137 13.36 3.89 -1.80
CA ILE A 137 14.46 3.63 -0.88
C ILE A 137 15.78 3.90 -1.57
N ASP A 138 16.62 4.67 -0.92
CA ASP A 138 18.01 4.91 -1.28
C ASP A 138 18.89 4.73 -0.02
N LEU A 139 19.40 3.51 0.14
CA LEU A 139 20.25 3.17 1.28
C LEU A 139 21.60 3.88 1.22
N THR A 140 22.02 4.35 0.03
CA THR A 140 23.27 5.11 -0.10
C THR A 140 23.20 6.50 0.56
N ALA A 141 21.99 7.00 0.76
CA ALA A 141 21.75 8.27 1.47
C ALA A 141 21.75 8.11 3.00
N MET A 142 21.79 6.88 3.51
CA MET A 142 21.74 6.56 4.93
C MET A 142 23.17 6.36 5.50
N PRO A 143 23.39 6.66 6.80
CA PRO A 143 24.64 6.28 7.47
C PRO A 143 24.85 4.76 7.44
N PRO A 144 26.08 4.27 7.27
CA PRO A 144 26.38 2.84 7.17
C PRO A 144 25.82 2.01 8.32
N GLU A 145 25.85 2.50 9.54
CA GLU A 145 25.31 1.84 10.73
C GLU A 145 23.77 1.71 10.68
N ALA A 146 23.07 2.67 10.10
CA ALA A 146 21.63 2.59 9.89
C ALA A 146 21.28 1.53 8.85
N VAL A 147 22.04 1.46 7.75
CA VAL A 147 21.90 0.42 6.72
C VAL A 147 22.13 -0.97 7.30
N VAL A 148 23.18 -1.15 8.10
CA VAL A 148 23.47 -2.43 8.77
C VAL A 148 22.30 -2.86 9.65
N ARG A 149 21.71 -1.95 10.43
CA ARG A 149 20.53 -2.24 11.28
C ARG A 149 19.32 -2.63 10.44
N CYS A 150 19.01 -1.90 9.39
CA CYS A 150 17.89 -2.22 8.50
C CYS A 150 18.06 -3.60 7.86
N ARG A 151 19.23 -3.86 7.28
CA ARG A 151 19.54 -5.17 6.68
C ARG A 151 19.50 -6.32 7.68
N ALA A 152 19.96 -6.12 8.91
CA ALA A 152 19.86 -7.14 9.94
C ALA A 152 18.41 -7.49 10.30
N ALA A 153 17.52 -6.48 10.34
CA ALA A 153 16.10 -6.69 10.55
C ALA A 153 15.47 -7.49 9.37
N TRP A 154 15.76 -7.10 8.14
CA TRP A 154 15.24 -7.78 6.94
C TRP A 154 15.83 -9.18 6.73
N ALA A 155 17.07 -9.41 7.10
CA ALA A 155 17.69 -10.74 6.99
C ALA A 155 16.92 -11.83 7.78
N ARG A 156 16.17 -11.44 8.81
CA ARG A 156 15.29 -12.35 9.57
C ARG A 156 14.06 -12.80 8.77
N LEU A 157 13.75 -12.13 7.65
CA LEU A 157 12.69 -12.49 6.71
C LEU A 157 13.20 -13.35 5.54
N ALA A 158 14.52 -13.53 5.41
CA ALA A 158 15.11 -14.27 4.28
C ALA A 158 14.56 -15.69 4.16
N GLY A 159 14.28 -16.12 2.92
CA GLY A 159 13.75 -17.45 2.63
C GLY A 159 12.25 -17.62 2.89
N ARG A 160 11.54 -16.58 3.35
CA ARG A 160 10.08 -16.60 3.46
C ARG A 160 9.44 -16.34 2.09
N GLU A 161 8.23 -16.85 1.92
CA GLU A 161 7.43 -16.60 0.72
C GLU A 161 7.03 -15.12 0.63
N THR A 162 7.03 -14.59 -0.59
CA THR A 162 6.60 -13.22 -0.88
C THR A 162 5.23 -13.21 -1.53
N ARG A 163 4.44 -12.20 -1.25
CA ARG A 163 3.09 -11.93 -1.76
C ARG A 163 2.92 -10.42 -1.92
N VAL A 164 1.84 -9.98 -2.54
CA VAL A 164 1.52 -8.56 -2.46
C VAL A 164 1.18 -8.20 -1.02
N VAL A 165 1.91 -7.26 -0.45
CA VAL A 165 1.56 -6.59 0.80
C VAL A 165 0.85 -5.29 0.49
N HIS A 166 -0.08 -4.87 1.35
CA HIS A 166 -0.68 -3.55 1.27
C HIS A 166 0.36 -2.44 1.55
N GLY A 167 1.27 -2.72 2.46
CA GLY A 167 2.40 -1.87 2.82
C GLY A 167 2.09 -0.76 3.83
N ASP A 168 0.81 -0.38 3.98
CA ASP A 168 0.37 0.63 4.96
C ASP A 168 -1.05 0.35 5.48
N PRO A 169 -1.31 -0.76 6.20
CA PRO A 169 -2.64 -1.13 6.69
C PRO A 169 -3.04 -0.36 7.96
N ASN A 170 -2.87 0.96 7.96
CA ASN A 170 -3.26 1.82 9.06
C ASN A 170 -4.79 2.09 9.08
N PRO A 171 -5.38 2.59 10.19
CA PRO A 171 -6.83 2.78 10.30
C PRO A 171 -7.43 3.70 9.23
N ARG A 172 -6.66 4.63 8.66
CA ARG A 172 -7.14 5.57 7.64
C ARG A 172 -7.31 4.89 6.28
N ASN A 173 -6.57 3.80 6.04
CA ASN A 173 -6.56 3.04 4.80
C ASN A 173 -7.50 1.83 4.83
N ILE A 174 -8.33 1.73 5.86
CA ILE A 174 -9.29 0.64 6.04
C ILE A 174 -10.70 1.20 6.07
N ARG A 175 -11.62 0.53 5.38
CA ARG A 175 -13.05 0.84 5.36
C ARG A 175 -13.84 -0.40 5.74
N LEU A 176 -14.52 -0.34 6.90
CA LEU A 176 -15.37 -1.40 7.40
C LEU A 176 -16.84 -1.06 7.27
N THR A 177 -17.62 -2.03 6.83
CA THR A 177 -19.06 -2.13 7.01
C THR A 177 -19.40 -3.39 7.82
N ALA A 178 -20.68 -3.64 8.07
CA ALA A 178 -21.12 -4.88 8.72
C ALA A 178 -20.68 -6.12 7.90
N GLU A 179 -20.74 -6.02 6.57
CA GLU A 179 -20.56 -7.15 5.66
C GLU A 179 -19.11 -7.35 5.23
N ARG A 180 -18.31 -6.30 5.14
CA ARG A 180 -16.98 -6.39 4.50
C ARG A 180 -15.94 -5.46 5.11
N VAL A 181 -14.69 -5.83 4.90
CA VAL A 181 -13.49 -5.00 5.09
C VAL A 181 -12.93 -4.68 3.71
N ALA A 182 -12.68 -3.42 3.44
CA ALA A 182 -12.01 -2.98 2.23
C ALA A 182 -10.71 -2.25 2.56
N LEU A 183 -9.70 -2.47 1.73
CA LEU A 183 -8.40 -1.80 1.82
C LEU A 183 -8.35 -0.71 0.74
N ILE A 184 -7.94 0.50 1.13
CA ILE A 184 -7.78 1.65 0.23
C ILE A 184 -6.37 2.22 0.36
N ASP A 185 -5.96 3.08 -0.57
CA ASP A 185 -4.62 3.69 -0.63
C ASP A 185 -3.48 2.67 -0.81
N TRP A 186 -3.39 2.17 -2.03
CA TRP A 186 -2.44 1.14 -2.45
C TRP A 186 -1.08 1.69 -2.91
N ASP A 187 -0.74 2.91 -2.47
CA ASP A 187 0.50 3.58 -2.90
C ASP A 187 1.77 2.85 -2.44
N GLU A 188 1.71 2.22 -1.27
CA GLU A 188 2.83 1.45 -0.71
C GLU A 188 2.78 -0.04 -1.07
N ALA A 189 1.76 -0.48 -1.81
CA ALA A 189 1.62 -1.88 -2.16
C ALA A 189 2.74 -2.36 -3.10
N HIS A 190 3.32 -3.47 -2.77
CA HIS A 190 4.40 -4.12 -3.52
C HIS A 190 4.49 -5.60 -3.13
N VAL A 191 5.40 -6.36 -3.76
CA VAL A 191 5.62 -7.76 -3.38
C VAL A 191 6.70 -7.84 -2.29
N ASP A 192 6.30 -8.34 -1.11
CA ASP A 192 7.20 -8.55 0.02
C ASP A 192 6.69 -9.70 0.92
N VAL A 193 7.30 -9.90 2.07
CA VAL A 193 6.90 -10.92 3.04
C VAL A 193 5.60 -10.50 3.74
N PRO A 194 4.54 -11.33 3.72
CA PRO A 194 3.23 -11.05 4.33
C PRO A 194 3.24 -10.59 5.79
N ASP A 195 4.25 -11.01 6.54
CA ASP A 195 4.41 -10.65 7.94
C ASP A 195 4.53 -9.13 8.15
N LEU A 196 4.99 -8.36 7.14
CA LEU A 196 5.09 -6.90 7.23
C LEU A 196 3.71 -6.26 7.44
N ASP A 197 2.69 -6.69 6.69
CA ASP A 197 1.32 -6.22 6.89
C ASP A 197 0.75 -6.65 8.25
N LEU A 198 0.92 -7.94 8.58
CA LEU A 198 0.36 -8.51 9.79
C LEU A 198 1.05 -7.97 11.06
N GLY A 199 2.34 -7.67 10.97
CA GLY A 199 3.12 -7.06 12.05
C GLY A 199 2.78 -5.59 12.31
N ALA A 200 2.26 -4.88 11.31
CA ALA A 200 1.82 -3.49 11.43
C ALA A 200 0.48 -3.34 12.16
N LEU A 201 -0.29 -4.43 12.35
CA LEU A 201 -1.57 -4.38 13.03
C LEU A 201 -1.40 -4.23 14.56
N PRO A 202 -2.42 -3.71 15.27
CA PRO A 202 -2.41 -3.64 16.71
C PRO A 202 -2.13 -4.99 17.37
N HIS A 203 -1.53 -4.94 18.56
CA HIS A 203 -1.06 -6.11 19.30
C HIS A 203 -2.16 -7.19 19.44
N GLY A 204 -1.85 -8.40 19.01
CA GLY A 204 -2.74 -9.56 19.12
C GLY A 204 -3.72 -9.74 17.95
N ALA A 205 -4.02 -8.70 17.17
CA ALA A 205 -5.02 -8.77 16.11
C ALA A 205 -4.72 -9.82 15.04
N ALA A 206 -3.45 -9.96 14.65
CA ALA A 206 -3.03 -10.93 13.65
C ALA A 206 -2.77 -12.36 14.19
N GLY A 207 -2.85 -12.59 15.48
CA GLY A 207 -2.56 -13.91 16.04
C GLY A 207 -1.14 -14.44 15.76
N LEU A 208 -0.19 -13.54 15.46
CA LEU A 208 1.20 -13.91 15.26
C LEU A 208 1.84 -14.31 16.58
N GLU A 209 2.63 -15.38 16.56
CA GLU A 209 3.50 -15.75 17.67
C GLU A 209 4.44 -14.59 18.02
N ALA A 210 4.80 -14.48 19.32
CA ALA A 210 5.58 -13.34 19.83
C ALA A 210 6.87 -13.09 19.03
N THR A 211 7.61 -14.15 18.68
CA THR A 211 8.85 -14.05 17.90
C THR A 211 8.57 -13.57 16.46
N ALA A 212 7.55 -14.11 15.79
CA ALA A 212 7.19 -13.71 14.43
C ALA A 212 6.75 -12.25 14.39
N ARG A 213 5.96 -11.83 15.38
CA ARG A 213 5.53 -10.44 15.53
C ARG A 213 6.69 -9.48 15.74
N ASP A 214 7.64 -9.85 16.61
CA ASP A 214 8.84 -9.05 16.83
C ASP A 214 9.67 -8.91 15.55
N ILE A 215 9.87 -10.00 14.80
CA ILE A 215 10.55 -9.97 13.50
C ILE A 215 9.84 -9.02 12.52
N ALA A 216 8.53 -9.16 12.39
CA ALA A 216 7.73 -8.33 11.51
C ALA A 216 7.78 -6.85 11.90
N ALA A 217 7.63 -6.53 13.20
CA ALA A 217 7.70 -5.15 13.70
C ALA A 217 9.06 -4.51 13.45
N GLN A 218 10.16 -5.27 13.67
CA GLN A 218 11.52 -4.78 13.40
C GLN A 218 11.74 -4.52 11.91
N ALA A 219 11.26 -5.42 11.05
CA ALA A 219 11.39 -5.28 9.60
C ALA A 219 10.55 -4.12 9.05
N SER A 220 9.30 -3.94 9.54
CA SER A 220 8.45 -2.78 9.20
C SER A 220 9.09 -1.47 9.66
N ALA A 221 9.61 -1.41 10.89
CA ALA A 221 10.29 -0.22 11.38
C ALA A 221 11.51 0.15 10.52
N ALA A 222 12.28 -0.87 10.10
CA ALA A 222 13.41 -0.69 9.21
C ALA A 222 12.97 -0.20 7.82
N TRP A 223 11.87 -0.73 7.28
CA TRP A 223 11.31 -0.30 6.01
C TRP A 223 10.87 1.16 6.05
N GLU A 224 10.06 1.53 7.04
CA GLU A 224 9.59 2.90 7.19
C GLU A 224 10.74 3.90 7.42
N ALA A 225 11.76 3.52 8.21
CA ALA A 225 12.95 4.33 8.39
C ALA A 225 13.70 4.57 7.06
N ALA A 226 13.81 3.55 6.22
CA ALA A 226 14.49 3.66 4.93
C ALA A 226 13.69 4.49 3.91
N VAL A 227 12.36 4.29 3.84
CA VAL A 227 11.47 5.06 2.95
C VAL A 227 11.42 6.54 3.33
N CYS A 228 11.37 6.84 4.63
CA CYS A 228 11.23 8.20 5.16
C CYS A 228 12.57 8.81 5.59
N TRP A 229 13.70 8.33 5.09
CA TRP A 229 15.03 8.69 5.62
C TRP A 229 15.30 10.20 5.70
N LYS A 230 14.67 11.01 4.90
CA LYS A 230 14.82 12.48 4.89
C LYS A 230 14.00 13.19 5.96
N ASP A 231 13.16 12.47 6.71
CA ASP A 231 12.23 13.04 7.68
C ASP A 231 12.63 12.65 9.11
N ASP A 232 12.30 13.50 10.09
CA ASP A 232 12.51 13.21 11.53
C ASP A 232 11.81 11.91 11.97
N TYR A 233 10.79 11.49 11.25
CA TYR A 233 10.07 10.24 11.47
C TYR A 233 10.99 9.02 11.33
N ALA A 234 11.90 9.03 10.36
CA ALA A 234 12.86 7.95 10.14
C ALA A 234 13.72 7.66 11.37
N VAL A 235 14.18 8.72 12.06
CA VAL A 235 15.00 8.56 13.28
C VAL A 235 14.23 7.82 14.37
N LYS A 236 12.93 8.13 14.54
CA LYS A 236 12.06 7.45 15.50
C LYS A 236 11.87 5.98 15.15
N ARG A 237 11.58 5.70 13.87
CA ARG A 237 11.41 4.31 13.41
C ARG A 237 12.70 3.50 13.51
N LEU A 238 13.83 4.08 13.14
CA LEU A 238 15.14 3.41 13.28
C LEU A 238 15.47 3.10 14.75
N ALA A 239 15.07 3.96 15.69
CA ALA A 239 15.29 3.71 17.11
C ALA A 239 14.55 2.46 17.63
N GLU A 240 13.45 2.06 16.96
CA GLU A 240 12.70 0.84 17.28
C GLU A 240 13.36 -0.42 16.72
N VAL A 241 14.27 -0.30 15.74
CA VAL A 241 15.06 -1.41 15.21
C VAL A 241 16.19 -1.71 16.19
N ARG A 242 16.32 -2.97 16.59
CA ARG A 242 17.39 -3.38 17.53
C ARG A 242 18.78 -3.09 16.94
N ALA A 243 19.69 -2.70 17.80
CA ALA A 243 21.12 -2.67 17.46
C ALA A 243 21.61 -4.11 17.20
N VAL A 244 22.52 -4.25 16.23
CA VAL A 244 23.20 -5.50 15.89
C VAL A 244 24.38 -5.69 16.83
#